data_5dc565cb6a1895b4a913a2376d2cdb9d
#
_entry.id   5dc565cb6a1895b4a913a2376d2cdb9d
#
_cell.length_a   1.000
_cell.length_b   1.000
_cell.length_c   1.000
_cell.angle_alpha   90.00
_cell.angle_beta   90.00
_cell.angle_gamma   90.00
#
_symmetry.space_group_name_H-M   'P 1'
#
loop_
_entity.id
_entity.type
_entity.pdbx_description
1 polymer ?
#
loop_
_entity_poly.entity_id
_entity_poly.type
_entity_poly.pdbx_seq_one_letter_code
_entity_poly.pdbx_strand_id
1 'polypeptide(L)'
;MRIAPAFVLSTVVAVSAWAAYAQPALQVQPTIVTPVLTGSIQHAPINEQSGLVKSHRFKDTWWVHNDSGDIARIFAVKLDGSVIYPPFLRDIRIGKVDPKNPKALYQGIPVDLAANHDWEDITTDGTNLYIADTGNNGNARRDLGVYVVPEPNPMAAERATAVRRISVRYPDQTAFPDPQNWQFDCEAVFHYRGRLWFLTKHRMAGKISIPQTGTKLYAMPLRVVQGDVNVLEKKDSLPDMGGWVTGAAVSPDGRTLAILTHFPRSSVWFIELDDKSDKLLQGKKRQVVIRDSGQCEAVAFDDNDTVIVSNEEGRLMSVDMPR
;
A
#
# COMPACT_ATOMS: atom_id res chain seq x y z
N MET A 1 9.56 81.81 22.24
CA MET A 1 10.23 80.85 21.33
C MET A 1 10.62 79.69 22.16
N ARG A 2 9.81 78.65 22.17
CA ARG A 2 10.04 77.36 22.91
C ARG A 2 10.25 76.24 21.91
N ILE A 3 11.37 75.63 21.97
CA ILE A 3 11.78 74.50 21.13
C ILE A 3 11.29 73.22 21.81
N ALA A 4 10.46 72.46 21.11
CA ALA A 4 10.03 71.13 21.59
C ALA A 4 11.06 70.07 21.17
N PRO A 5 11.30 69.05 22.01
CA PRO A 5 12.21 67.97 21.65
C PRO A 5 11.51 66.93 20.77
N ALA A 6 12.20 66.50 19.71
CA ALA A 6 11.79 65.42 18.86
C ALA A 6 12.01 64.06 19.55
N PHE A 7 10.97 63.27 19.71
CA PHE A 7 11.05 61.88 20.15
C PHE A 7 11.40 61.03 18.91
N VAL A 8 12.55 60.39 18.93
CA VAL A 8 12.94 59.34 18.00
C VAL A 8 12.34 58.04 18.51
N LEU A 9 11.35 57.51 17.82
CA LEU A 9 10.75 56.21 18.08
C LEU A 9 11.62 55.12 17.42
N SER A 10 12.41 54.41 18.21
CA SER A 10 13.16 53.25 17.74
C SER A 10 12.23 52.03 17.68
N THR A 11 11.81 51.64 16.50
CA THR A 11 11.11 50.39 16.25
C THR A 11 12.10 49.25 16.34
N VAL A 12 12.07 48.53 17.43
CA VAL A 12 12.71 47.21 17.57
C VAL A 12 11.88 46.21 16.79
N VAL A 13 12.33 45.79 15.64
CA VAL A 13 11.77 44.66 14.91
C VAL A 13 12.28 43.38 15.61
N ALA A 14 11.41 42.77 16.40
CA ALA A 14 11.65 41.44 16.92
C ALA A 14 11.51 40.43 15.76
N VAL A 15 12.63 40.00 15.18
CA VAL A 15 12.70 38.86 14.29
C VAL A 15 12.55 37.61 15.20
N SER A 16 11.33 37.12 15.33
CA SER A 16 11.08 35.80 15.91
C SER A 16 11.65 34.76 14.96
N ALA A 17 12.82 34.23 15.29
CA ALA A 17 13.37 33.05 14.65
C ALA A 17 12.44 31.86 14.92
N TRP A 18 11.62 31.55 13.94
CA TRP A 18 10.99 30.23 13.85
C TRP A 18 12.12 29.26 13.46
N ALA A 19 12.83 28.74 14.48
CA ALA A 19 13.59 27.52 14.32
C ALA A 19 12.57 26.41 14.09
N ALA A 20 12.19 26.19 12.85
CA ALA A 20 11.54 24.95 12.46
C ALA A 20 12.48 23.82 12.89
N TYR A 21 12.04 22.98 13.83
CA TYR A 21 12.65 21.68 14.08
C TYR A 21 12.48 20.86 12.79
N ALA A 22 13.35 21.11 11.82
CA ALA A 22 13.57 20.20 10.72
C ALA A 22 14.19 18.96 11.33
N GLN A 23 13.39 17.93 11.57
CA GLN A 23 13.95 16.61 11.85
C GLN A 23 14.84 16.24 10.65
N PRO A 24 16.02 15.66 10.88
CA PRO A 24 16.93 15.36 9.78
C PRO A 24 16.19 14.42 8.82
N ALA A 25 16.01 14.89 7.57
CA ALA A 25 15.57 14.05 6.49
C ALA A 25 16.45 12.79 6.47
N LEU A 26 15.86 11.63 6.19
CA LEU A 26 16.61 10.39 6.04
C LEU A 26 17.73 10.63 5.01
N GLN A 27 18.97 10.72 5.49
CA GLN A 27 20.14 10.98 4.63
C GLN A 27 20.54 9.69 3.91
N VAL A 28 19.69 9.23 3.01
CA VAL A 28 19.99 8.13 2.09
C VAL A 28 20.20 8.74 0.71
N GLN A 29 21.35 8.48 0.10
CA GLN A 29 21.57 8.86 -1.31
C GLN A 29 20.76 7.87 -2.17
N PRO A 30 19.74 8.32 -2.90
CA PRO A 30 18.91 7.42 -3.68
C PRO A 30 19.65 6.92 -4.92
N THR A 31 19.50 5.65 -5.24
CA THR A 31 19.81 5.11 -6.56
C THR A 31 18.65 5.46 -7.49
N ILE A 32 18.93 6.00 -8.66
CA ILE A 32 17.89 6.32 -9.65
C ILE A 32 17.95 5.28 -10.76
N VAL A 33 16.84 4.60 -11.01
CA VAL A 33 16.75 3.54 -12.02
C VAL A 33 15.62 3.80 -13.03
N THR A 34 15.79 3.28 -14.23
CA THR A 34 14.69 3.03 -15.15
C THR A 34 14.30 1.57 -14.95
N PRO A 35 13.07 1.27 -14.53
CA PRO A 35 12.67 -0.11 -14.25
C PRO A 35 12.59 -0.93 -15.55
N VAL A 36 12.70 -2.24 -15.42
CA VAL A 36 12.47 -3.15 -16.54
C VAL A 36 10.97 -3.46 -16.60
N LEU A 37 10.33 -3.07 -17.71
CA LEU A 37 8.93 -3.43 -17.94
C LEU A 37 8.86 -4.96 -18.21
N THR A 38 8.21 -5.70 -17.33
CA THR A 38 7.99 -7.15 -17.49
C THR A 38 6.75 -7.44 -18.31
N GLY A 39 5.70 -6.64 -18.13
CA GLY A 39 4.44 -6.76 -18.86
C GLY A 39 3.48 -5.62 -18.56
N SER A 40 2.32 -5.69 -19.22
CA SER A 40 1.21 -4.75 -18.98
C SER A 40 -0.11 -5.49 -19.01
N ILE A 41 -0.90 -5.32 -17.98
CA ILE A 41 -2.23 -5.93 -17.87
C ILE A 41 -3.20 -5.13 -18.74
N GLN A 42 -3.59 -5.70 -19.89
CA GLN A 42 -4.51 -5.08 -20.84
C GLN A 42 -5.94 -5.63 -20.70
N HIS A 43 -6.34 -5.96 -19.47
CA HIS A 43 -7.62 -6.55 -19.17
C HIS A 43 -8.55 -5.49 -18.57
N ALA A 44 -9.52 -5.01 -19.32
CA ALA A 44 -10.37 -3.88 -18.94
C ALA A 44 -11.05 -3.99 -17.56
N PRO A 45 -11.42 -5.19 -17.04
CA PRO A 45 -11.90 -5.34 -15.67
C PRO A 45 -10.87 -5.04 -14.57
N ILE A 46 -9.57 -4.96 -14.89
CA ILE A 46 -8.51 -4.51 -13.98
C ILE A 46 -8.15 -3.10 -14.42
N ASN A 47 -8.78 -2.10 -13.84
CA ASN A 47 -8.72 -0.71 -14.29
C ASN A 47 -8.18 0.27 -13.25
N GLU A 48 -8.10 -0.14 -12.00
CA GLU A 48 -7.57 0.64 -10.88
C GLU A 48 -6.80 -0.31 -9.96
N GLN A 49 -5.71 -0.92 -10.51
CA GLN A 49 -4.94 -1.91 -9.78
C GLN A 49 -4.29 -1.27 -8.55
N SER A 50 -4.64 -1.76 -7.36
CA SER A 50 -4.07 -1.35 -6.09
C SER A 50 -3.12 -2.43 -5.51
N GLY A 51 -3.62 -3.57 -5.06
CA GLY A 51 -2.78 -4.60 -4.42
C GLY A 51 -2.06 -5.54 -5.40
N LEU A 52 -0.90 -6.08 -4.97
CA LEU A 52 -0.14 -7.10 -5.71
C LEU A 52 0.54 -8.06 -4.72
N VAL A 53 0.38 -9.39 -4.92
CA VAL A 53 1.12 -10.39 -4.17
C VAL A 53 1.45 -11.61 -5.01
N LYS A 54 2.67 -12.14 -4.86
CA LYS A 54 3.10 -13.38 -5.52
C LYS A 54 2.49 -14.60 -4.80
N SER A 55 1.90 -15.52 -5.56
CA SER A 55 1.46 -16.81 -5.03
C SER A 55 2.65 -17.65 -4.58
N HIS A 56 2.55 -18.26 -3.39
CA HIS A 56 3.52 -19.29 -2.94
C HIS A 56 3.08 -20.69 -3.37
N ARG A 57 1.84 -20.86 -3.81
CA ARG A 57 1.26 -22.18 -4.14
C ARG A 57 1.19 -22.44 -5.63
N PHE A 58 0.99 -21.40 -6.43
CA PHE A 58 0.79 -21.50 -7.86
C PHE A 58 1.93 -20.82 -8.59
N LYS A 59 2.66 -21.61 -9.38
CA LYS A 59 3.82 -21.12 -10.14
C LYS A 59 3.39 -19.98 -11.10
N ASP A 60 4.25 -18.99 -11.27
CA ASP A 60 4.09 -17.86 -12.18
C ASP A 60 2.73 -17.12 -12.02
N THR A 61 2.20 -17.10 -10.78
CA THR A 61 0.91 -16.52 -10.45
C THR A 61 1.07 -15.36 -9.48
N TRP A 62 0.41 -14.26 -9.81
CA TRP A 62 0.33 -13.05 -8.98
C TRP A 62 -1.13 -12.70 -8.78
N TRP A 63 -1.49 -12.30 -7.57
CA TRP A 63 -2.84 -11.87 -7.24
C TRP A 63 -2.90 -10.36 -7.22
N VAL A 64 -3.92 -9.80 -7.87
CA VAL A 64 -4.21 -8.37 -7.89
C VAL A 64 -5.68 -8.13 -7.62
N HIS A 65 -6.01 -6.94 -7.17
CA HIS A 65 -7.38 -6.43 -7.07
C HIS A 65 -7.42 -4.96 -7.52
N ASN A 66 -8.62 -4.45 -7.73
CA ASN A 66 -8.84 -3.02 -7.92
C ASN A 66 -9.05 -2.33 -6.57
N ASP A 67 -8.81 -1.03 -6.55
CA ASP A 67 -9.13 -0.10 -5.48
C ASP A 67 -10.65 0.04 -5.26
N SER A 68 -11.07 1.07 -4.56
CA SER A 68 -12.47 1.45 -4.30
C SER A 68 -13.28 1.61 -5.59
N GLY A 69 -14.60 1.41 -5.48
CA GLY A 69 -15.51 1.52 -6.63
C GLY A 69 -15.71 0.24 -7.43
N ASP A 70 -14.90 -0.80 -7.21
CA ASP A 70 -15.11 -2.13 -7.78
C ASP A 70 -15.90 -3.04 -6.83
N ILE A 71 -16.40 -4.17 -7.38
CA ILE A 71 -16.95 -5.25 -6.56
C ILE A 71 -15.83 -6.02 -5.87
N ALA A 72 -16.15 -6.74 -4.79
CA ALA A 72 -15.20 -7.62 -4.11
C ALA A 72 -14.77 -8.77 -5.02
N ARG A 73 -13.61 -8.66 -5.67
CA ARG A 73 -13.05 -9.66 -6.59
C ARG A 73 -11.52 -9.57 -6.65
N ILE A 74 -10.90 -10.68 -7.01
CA ILE A 74 -9.46 -10.78 -7.24
C ILE A 74 -9.19 -11.35 -8.62
N PHE A 75 -7.99 -11.08 -9.14
CA PHE A 75 -7.54 -11.60 -10.41
C PHE A 75 -6.18 -12.28 -10.24
N ALA A 76 -6.00 -13.39 -10.95
CA ALA A 76 -4.69 -14.02 -11.08
C ALA A 76 -4.06 -13.58 -12.39
N VAL A 77 -2.82 -13.10 -12.35
CA VAL A 77 -2.07 -12.60 -13.50
C VAL A 77 -0.66 -13.19 -13.54
N LYS A 78 -0.02 -13.12 -14.71
CA LYS A 78 1.42 -13.36 -14.86
C LYS A 78 2.17 -12.07 -15.02
N LEU A 79 3.50 -12.11 -14.88
CA LEU A 79 4.35 -10.93 -15.06
C LEU A 79 4.36 -10.38 -16.50
N ASP A 80 3.97 -11.16 -17.49
CA ASP A 80 3.77 -10.69 -18.87
C ASP A 80 2.46 -9.90 -19.06
N GLY A 81 1.65 -9.75 -18.00
CA GLY A 81 0.36 -9.07 -18.02
C GLY A 81 -0.82 -9.96 -18.40
N SER A 82 -0.60 -11.23 -18.73
CA SER A 82 -1.68 -12.15 -19.07
C SER A 82 -2.49 -12.56 -17.84
N VAL A 83 -3.83 -12.57 -17.98
CA VAL A 83 -4.75 -13.00 -16.92
C VAL A 83 -4.88 -14.52 -16.94
N ILE A 84 -4.80 -15.14 -15.76
CA ILE A 84 -5.00 -16.58 -15.56
C ILE A 84 -6.46 -16.80 -15.19
N TYR A 85 -7.11 -17.73 -15.85
CA TYR A 85 -8.51 -18.11 -15.60
C TYR A 85 -8.76 -19.59 -15.89
N PRO A 86 -9.80 -20.20 -15.30
CA PRO A 86 -10.15 -21.59 -15.54
C PRO A 86 -10.35 -21.89 -17.04
N PRO A 87 -9.71 -22.93 -17.59
CA PRO A 87 -9.79 -23.25 -19.04
C PRO A 87 -11.21 -23.49 -19.54
N PHE A 88 -12.10 -23.99 -18.70
CA PHE A 88 -13.50 -24.23 -19.05
C PHE A 88 -14.32 -22.95 -19.24
N LEU A 89 -13.80 -21.79 -18.82
CA LEU A 89 -14.43 -20.48 -19.07
C LEU A 89 -14.03 -19.89 -20.43
N ARG A 90 -13.04 -20.45 -21.12
CA ARG A 90 -12.45 -19.89 -22.33
C ARG A 90 -13.49 -19.65 -23.42
N ASP A 91 -14.36 -20.62 -23.66
CA ASP A 91 -15.37 -20.54 -24.73
C ASP A 91 -16.62 -19.76 -24.32
N ILE A 92 -16.85 -19.60 -23.03
CA ILE A 92 -18.05 -18.99 -22.47
C ILE A 92 -17.86 -17.48 -22.25
N ARG A 93 -16.65 -17.04 -21.85
CA ARG A 93 -16.40 -15.67 -21.38
C ARG A 93 -15.26 -14.95 -22.08
N ILE A 94 -14.49 -15.63 -22.94
CA ILE A 94 -13.33 -15.09 -23.62
C ILE A 94 -13.44 -15.23 -25.13
N GLY A 95 -14.64 -15.51 -25.61
CA GLY A 95 -14.97 -15.39 -27.03
C GLY A 95 -14.53 -14.02 -27.56
N LYS A 96 -14.29 -13.89 -28.86
CA LYS A 96 -13.85 -12.65 -29.51
C LYS A 96 -14.53 -11.46 -28.87
N VAL A 97 -13.73 -10.65 -28.19
CA VAL A 97 -14.20 -9.48 -27.44
C VAL A 97 -14.99 -8.61 -28.41
N ASP A 98 -16.30 -8.58 -28.25
CA ASP A 98 -17.10 -7.52 -28.85
C ASP A 98 -16.88 -6.27 -28.00
N PRO A 99 -16.19 -5.22 -28.51
CA PRO A 99 -15.98 -3.98 -27.77
C PRO A 99 -17.30 -3.33 -27.32
N LYS A 100 -18.43 -3.75 -27.92
CA LYS A 100 -19.77 -3.29 -27.59
C LYS A 100 -20.41 -4.08 -26.44
N ASN A 101 -19.79 -5.19 -25.99
CA ASN A 101 -20.28 -6.00 -24.87
C ASN A 101 -19.16 -6.33 -23.87
N PRO A 102 -18.72 -5.35 -23.05
CA PRO A 102 -17.66 -5.55 -22.06
C PRO A 102 -18.01 -6.60 -20.98
N LYS A 103 -19.28 -6.97 -20.83
CA LYS A 103 -19.73 -8.03 -19.91
C LYS A 103 -19.29 -9.44 -20.35
N ALA A 104 -18.80 -9.61 -21.58
CA ALA A 104 -18.25 -10.87 -22.08
C ALA A 104 -16.80 -11.14 -21.60
N LEU A 105 -16.10 -10.14 -21.02
CA LEU A 105 -14.78 -10.34 -20.47
C LEU A 105 -14.82 -11.15 -19.17
N TYR A 106 -13.73 -11.89 -18.90
CA TYR A 106 -13.56 -12.55 -17.61
C TYR A 106 -13.56 -11.50 -16.49
N GLN A 107 -14.47 -11.66 -15.53
CA GLN A 107 -14.73 -10.66 -14.49
C GLN A 107 -13.88 -10.89 -13.22
N GLY A 108 -12.88 -11.78 -13.25
CA GLY A 108 -12.11 -12.17 -12.07
C GLY A 108 -12.84 -13.21 -11.21
N ILE A 109 -12.30 -13.48 -10.04
CA ILE A 109 -12.86 -14.38 -9.03
C ILE A 109 -13.58 -13.52 -7.98
N PRO A 110 -14.91 -13.49 -7.94
CA PRO A 110 -15.65 -12.82 -6.88
C PRO A 110 -15.31 -13.42 -5.52
N VAL A 111 -15.21 -12.57 -4.51
CA VAL A 111 -14.98 -12.97 -3.13
C VAL A 111 -16.29 -12.87 -2.35
N ASP A 112 -16.93 -14.00 -2.12
CA ASP A 112 -18.17 -14.08 -1.35
C ASP A 112 -17.93 -13.68 0.10
N LEU A 113 -18.94 -13.10 0.74
CA LEU A 113 -18.91 -12.58 2.11
C LEU A 113 -17.88 -11.43 2.30
N ALA A 114 -17.48 -10.79 1.23
CA ALA A 114 -16.66 -9.59 1.24
C ALA A 114 -17.35 -8.44 0.52
N ALA A 115 -16.96 -7.22 0.87
CA ALA A 115 -17.32 -6.01 0.16
C ALA A 115 -16.03 -5.21 -0.08
N ASN A 116 -15.89 -4.62 -1.25
CA ASN A 116 -14.83 -3.65 -1.51
C ASN A 116 -15.41 -2.25 -1.20
N HIS A 117 -15.01 -1.69 -0.05
CA HIS A 117 -15.29 -0.30 0.26
C HIS A 117 -14.10 0.58 -0.14
N ASP A 118 -12.89 0.11 0.21
CA ASP A 118 -11.64 0.83 -0.03
C ASP A 118 -10.49 -0.17 0.16
N TRP A 119 -10.38 -1.13 -0.79
CA TRP A 119 -9.32 -2.15 -0.77
C TRP A 119 -8.01 -1.54 -1.24
N GLU A 120 -6.98 -1.60 -0.41
CA GLU A 120 -5.72 -0.94 -0.68
C GLU A 120 -4.60 -1.92 -1.02
N ASP A 121 -4.44 -2.99 -0.25
CA ASP A 121 -3.31 -3.91 -0.44
C ASP A 121 -3.71 -5.36 -0.16
N ILE A 122 -2.91 -6.28 -0.65
CA ILE A 122 -3.08 -7.73 -0.48
C ILE A 122 -1.75 -8.38 -0.11
N THR A 123 -1.78 -9.28 0.88
CA THR A 123 -0.61 -10.06 1.27
C THR A 123 -0.99 -11.54 1.50
N THR A 124 0.00 -12.40 1.75
CA THR A 124 -0.22 -13.83 1.96
C THR A 124 0.66 -14.40 3.07
N ASP A 125 0.14 -15.44 3.75
CA ASP A 125 0.92 -16.31 4.65
C ASP A 125 1.36 -17.62 3.94
N GLY A 126 1.13 -17.71 2.63
CA GLY A 126 1.37 -18.91 1.82
C GLY A 126 0.18 -19.88 1.76
N THR A 127 -0.88 -19.62 2.52
CA THR A 127 -2.12 -20.42 2.55
C THR A 127 -3.35 -19.57 2.27
N ASN A 128 -3.39 -18.41 2.86
CA ASN A 128 -4.48 -17.45 2.74
C ASN A 128 -3.99 -16.16 2.09
N LEU A 129 -4.86 -15.53 1.36
CA LEU A 129 -4.75 -14.13 0.95
C LEU A 129 -5.40 -13.27 2.04
N TYR A 130 -4.74 -12.18 2.39
CA TYR A 130 -5.24 -11.17 3.31
C TYR A 130 -5.48 -9.89 2.51
N ILE A 131 -6.73 -9.49 2.36
CA ILE A 131 -7.13 -8.32 1.58
C ILE A 131 -7.50 -7.20 2.54
N ALA A 132 -6.78 -6.10 2.48
CA ALA A 132 -6.94 -4.98 3.40
C ALA A 132 -8.01 -4.00 2.89
N ASP A 133 -9.18 -4.00 3.54
CA ASP A 133 -10.23 -2.99 3.39
C ASP A 133 -9.99 -1.88 4.42
N THR A 134 -8.91 -1.13 4.20
CA THR A 134 -8.32 -0.22 5.18
C THR A 134 -8.09 1.19 4.68
N GLY A 135 -8.42 1.48 3.42
CA GLY A 135 -8.41 2.82 2.87
C GLY A 135 -9.34 3.74 3.68
N ASN A 136 -8.87 4.94 3.96
CA ASN A 136 -9.54 5.87 4.85
C ASN A 136 -9.11 7.31 4.51
N ASN A 137 -9.18 7.66 3.25
CA ASN A 137 -8.75 8.94 2.69
C ASN A 137 -9.22 10.15 3.51
N GLY A 138 -10.46 10.13 3.97
CA GLY A 138 -11.05 11.16 4.83
C GLY A 138 -10.77 11.00 6.33
N ASN A 139 -10.03 9.96 6.73
CA ASN A 139 -9.75 9.60 8.14
C ASN A 139 -11.00 9.50 9.05
N ALA A 140 -12.15 9.16 8.47
CA ALA A 140 -13.44 9.12 9.16
C ALA A 140 -14.01 7.70 9.32
N ARG A 141 -13.47 6.70 8.63
CA ARG A 141 -13.95 5.31 8.68
C ARG A 141 -13.71 4.69 10.06
N ARG A 142 -14.69 3.87 10.48
CA ARG A 142 -14.66 3.13 11.76
C ARG A 142 -14.80 1.63 11.55
N ASP A 143 -14.96 1.21 10.32
CA ASP A 143 -15.26 -0.15 9.89
C ASP A 143 -14.08 -0.81 9.14
N LEU A 144 -12.86 -0.36 9.42
CA LEU A 144 -11.65 -0.92 8.81
C LEU A 144 -11.49 -2.40 9.14
N GLY A 145 -10.93 -3.18 8.21
CA GLY A 145 -10.73 -4.59 8.43
C GLY A 145 -9.92 -5.30 7.34
N VAL A 146 -9.64 -6.56 7.58
CA VAL A 146 -8.92 -7.43 6.65
C VAL A 146 -9.77 -8.68 6.38
N TYR A 147 -10.00 -8.98 5.13
CA TYR A 147 -10.61 -10.23 4.71
C TYR A 147 -9.56 -11.34 4.62
N VAL A 148 -9.88 -12.51 5.15
CA VAL A 148 -9.05 -13.71 5.06
C VAL A 148 -9.71 -14.66 4.06
N VAL A 149 -9.01 -14.89 2.96
CA VAL A 149 -9.51 -15.69 1.84
C VAL A 149 -8.54 -16.86 1.60
N PRO A 150 -8.93 -18.13 1.81
CA PRO A 150 -8.11 -19.25 1.40
C PRO A 150 -7.73 -19.08 -0.08
N GLU A 151 -6.44 -19.16 -0.38
CA GLU A 151 -5.95 -18.88 -1.73
C GLU A 151 -6.62 -19.82 -2.75
N PRO A 152 -7.44 -19.31 -3.68
CA PRO A 152 -8.16 -20.13 -4.64
C PRO A 152 -7.21 -20.66 -5.72
N ASN A 153 -7.56 -21.80 -6.32
CA ASN A 153 -6.84 -22.28 -7.49
C ASN A 153 -7.27 -21.46 -8.73
N PRO A 154 -6.37 -20.64 -9.32
CA PRO A 154 -6.73 -19.75 -10.42
C PRO A 154 -7.16 -20.49 -11.69
N MET A 155 -6.83 -21.79 -11.81
CA MET A 155 -7.18 -22.62 -12.96
C MET A 155 -8.48 -23.40 -12.76
N ALA A 156 -9.12 -23.30 -11.56
CA ALA A 156 -10.30 -24.11 -11.24
C ALA A 156 -11.39 -23.33 -10.50
N ALA A 157 -11.07 -22.24 -9.82
CA ALA A 157 -12.03 -21.51 -9.01
C ALA A 157 -12.80 -20.47 -9.85
N GLU A 158 -14.12 -20.51 -9.76
CA GLU A 158 -14.99 -19.44 -10.27
C GLU A 158 -15.33 -18.41 -9.19
N ARG A 159 -15.23 -18.79 -7.93
CA ARG A 159 -15.54 -17.97 -6.75
C ARG A 159 -14.56 -18.30 -5.63
N ALA A 160 -14.30 -17.33 -4.78
CA ALA A 160 -13.60 -17.50 -3.50
C ALA A 160 -14.54 -17.06 -2.36
N THR A 161 -14.21 -17.42 -1.14
CA THR A 161 -15.02 -17.05 0.03
C THR A 161 -14.12 -16.43 1.09
N ALA A 162 -14.47 -15.25 1.58
CA ALA A 162 -13.85 -14.72 2.78
C ALA A 162 -14.34 -15.53 3.99
N VAL A 163 -13.47 -16.40 4.49
CA VAL A 163 -13.80 -17.25 5.65
C VAL A 163 -13.79 -16.47 6.95
N ARG A 164 -13.24 -15.27 6.94
CA ARG A 164 -13.12 -14.39 8.09
C ARG A 164 -12.96 -12.94 7.66
N ARG A 165 -13.55 -12.01 8.43
CA ARG A 165 -13.21 -10.60 8.41
C ARG A 165 -12.65 -10.22 9.79
N ILE A 166 -11.47 -9.63 9.83
CA ILE A 166 -10.81 -9.17 11.05
C ILE A 166 -11.00 -7.67 11.13
N SER A 167 -11.92 -7.21 11.97
CA SER A 167 -12.12 -5.77 12.19
C SER A 167 -10.97 -5.20 13.00
N VAL A 168 -10.48 -4.01 12.61
CA VAL A 168 -9.35 -3.35 13.24
C VAL A 168 -9.62 -1.88 13.54
N ARG A 169 -8.90 -1.32 14.51
CA ARG A 169 -8.84 0.13 14.76
C ARG A 169 -7.46 0.54 15.27
N TYR A 170 -7.11 1.78 15.04
CA TYR A 170 -5.87 2.34 15.55
C TYR A 170 -6.00 2.71 17.03
N PRO A 171 -4.95 2.49 17.85
CA PRO A 171 -4.97 2.83 19.28
C PRO A 171 -4.95 4.35 19.52
N ASP A 172 -4.40 5.10 18.56
CA ASP A 172 -4.14 6.54 18.64
C ASP A 172 -5.04 7.39 17.73
N GLN A 173 -6.08 6.80 17.11
CA GLN A 173 -7.14 7.55 16.42
C GLN A 173 -8.32 7.74 17.37
N THR A 174 -8.49 8.96 17.86
CA THR A 174 -9.51 9.29 18.87
C THR A 174 -10.68 10.11 18.31
N ALA A 175 -10.50 10.72 17.13
CA ALA A 175 -11.54 11.47 16.44
C ALA A 175 -11.68 11.02 14.97
N PHE A 176 -12.89 11.20 14.36
CA PHE A 176 -13.26 10.64 13.07
C PHE A 176 -14.10 11.66 12.25
N PRO A 177 -13.46 12.49 11.40
CA PRO A 177 -12.01 12.65 11.28
C PRO A 177 -11.40 13.42 12.45
N ASP A 178 -10.11 13.24 12.67
CA ASP A 178 -9.34 14.08 13.55
C ASP A 178 -9.13 15.46 12.91
N PRO A 179 -9.43 16.58 13.58
CA PRO A 179 -9.29 17.90 12.97
C PRO A 179 -7.83 18.32 12.67
N GLN A 180 -6.85 17.62 13.25
CA GLN A 180 -5.43 17.96 13.14
C GLN A 180 -4.57 16.85 12.53
N ASN A 181 -5.03 15.59 12.56
CA ASN A 181 -4.21 14.43 12.19
C ASN A 181 -4.93 13.49 11.22
N TRP A 182 -4.57 13.56 9.94
CA TRP A 182 -5.03 12.61 8.92
C TRP A 182 -3.92 11.61 8.60
N GLN A 183 -3.69 10.69 9.54
CA GLN A 183 -2.56 9.76 9.53
C GLN A 183 -3.02 8.30 9.71
N PHE A 184 -4.28 8.01 9.38
CA PHE A 184 -4.93 6.72 9.65
C PHE A 184 -5.57 6.13 8.37
N ASP A 185 -4.95 6.39 7.24
CA ASP A 185 -5.23 5.83 5.94
C ASP A 185 -4.19 4.74 5.66
N CYS A 186 -4.58 3.46 5.72
CA CYS A 186 -3.62 2.36 5.55
C CYS A 186 -3.64 1.87 4.12
N GLU A 187 -2.53 2.04 3.46
CA GLU A 187 -2.33 1.75 2.05
C GLU A 187 -1.36 0.58 1.80
N ALA A 188 -0.80 0.02 2.88
CA ALA A 188 0.13 -1.08 2.75
C ALA A 188 -0.04 -2.09 3.89
N VAL A 189 -0.14 -3.37 3.55
CA VAL A 189 -0.23 -4.48 4.49
C VAL A 189 0.74 -5.58 4.10
N PHE A 190 1.46 -6.14 5.06
CA PHE A 190 2.33 -7.27 4.81
C PHE A 190 2.25 -8.31 5.93
N HIS A 191 2.47 -9.56 5.58
CA HIS A 191 2.56 -10.65 6.55
C HIS A 191 4.02 -10.88 6.93
N TYR A 192 4.33 -10.80 8.23
CA TYR A 192 5.67 -11.05 8.74
C TYR A 192 5.63 -11.62 10.15
N ARG A 193 6.40 -12.67 10.42
CA ARG A 193 6.51 -13.32 11.74
C ARG A 193 5.14 -13.75 12.30
N GLY A 194 4.28 -14.32 11.45
CA GLY A 194 2.95 -14.81 11.85
C GLY A 194 1.94 -13.72 12.17
N ARG A 195 2.19 -12.46 11.81
CA ARG A 195 1.30 -11.30 12.05
C ARG A 195 1.11 -10.48 10.79
N LEU A 196 -0.01 -9.79 10.72
CA LEU A 196 -0.22 -8.70 9.76
C LEU A 196 0.34 -7.39 10.32
N TRP A 197 0.99 -6.64 9.45
CA TRP A 197 1.56 -5.33 9.72
C TRP A 197 0.96 -4.31 8.76
N PHE A 198 0.78 -3.09 9.22
CA PHE A 198 0.05 -2.02 8.54
C PHE A 198 0.90 -0.76 8.51
N LEU A 199 1.05 -0.16 7.34
CA LEU A 199 1.69 1.14 7.14
C LEU A 199 0.67 2.16 6.67
N THR A 200 0.73 3.35 7.24
CA THR A 200 -0.22 4.41 6.93
C THR A 200 0.34 5.46 5.99
N LYS A 201 -0.51 5.94 5.12
CA LYS A 201 -0.35 7.12 4.27
C LYS A 201 -0.83 8.35 5.04
N HIS A 202 -0.07 9.41 5.03
CA HIS A 202 -0.38 10.61 5.78
C HIS A 202 -0.80 11.74 4.85
N ARG A 203 -1.81 12.51 5.28
CA ARG A 203 -2.35 13.66 4.56
C ARG A 203 -2.44 14.88 5.47
N MET A 204 -2.42 16.06 4.88
CA MET A 204 -2.74 17.28 5.62
C MET A 204 -4.21 17.24 6.05
N ALA A 205 -4.48 17.48 7.33
CA ALA A 205 -5.84 17.45 7.87
C ALA A 205 -6.78 18.38 7.08
N GLY A 206 -7.95 17.84 6.67
CA GLY A 206 -8.93 18.55 5.86
C GLY A 206 -8.56 18.71 4.37
N LYS A 207 -7.44 18.13 3.90
CA LYS A 207 -6.98 18.25 2.51
C LYS A 207 -6.48 16.92 1.96
N ILE A 208 -7.37 16.15 1.37
CA ILE A 208 -7.11 14.79 0.86
C ILE A 208 -5.90 14.75 -0.10
N SER A 209 -5.77 15.73 -0.99
CA SER A 209 -4.75 15.75 -2.03
C SER A 209 -3.39 16.32 -1.60
N ILE A 210 -3.24 16.75 -0.33
CA ILE A 210 -1.97 17.32 0.14
C ILE A 210 -1.21 16.30 0.98
N PRO A 211 -0.05 15.80 0.48
CA PRO A 211 0.72 14.81 1.18
C PRO A 211 1.40 15.35 2.43
N GLN A 212 1.47 14.48 3.43
CA GLN A 212 2.50 14.47 4.46
C GLN A 212 3.30 13.18 4.26
N THR A 213 4.61 13.26 4.31
CA THR A 213 5.50 12.19 3.87
C THR A 213 5.88 11.18 4.96
N GLY A 214 5.30 11.31 6.15
CA GLY A 214 5.48 10.36 7.26
C GLY A 214 4.67 9.08 7.10
N THR A 215 5.01 8.09 7.93
CA THR A 215 4.25 6.84 8.08
C THR A 215 4.29 6.34 9.52
N LYS A 216 3.25 5.62 9.90
CA LYS A 216 3.19 4.86 11.16
C LYS A 216 3.09 3.38 10.85
N LEU A 217 3.80 2.58 11.63
CA LEU A 217 3.76 1.11 11.55
C LEU A 217 2.96 0.55 12.72
N TYR A 218 1.98 -0.26 12.39
CA TYR A 218 1.17 -0.99 13.36
C TYR A 218 1.26 -2.49 13.11
N ALA A 219 1.04 -3.28 14.14
CA ALA A 219 0.93 -4.73 14.04
C ALA A 219 -0.42 -5.22 14.53
N MET A 220 -0.97 -6.26 13.93
CA MET A 220 -2.09 -7.02 14.47
C MET A 220 -1.72 -7.55 15.86
N PRO A 221 -2.60 -7.50 16.88
CA PRO A 221 -2.29 -8.11 18.18
C PRO A 221 -2.03 -9.61 18.00
N LEU A 222 -1.18 -10.18 18.87
CA LEU A 222 -0.86 -11.62 18.82
C LEU A 222 -2.09 -12.51 18.99
N ARG A 223 -3.06 -12.05 19.77
CA ARG A 223 -4.35 -12.72 19.93
C ARG A 223 -5.44 -11.94 19.20
N VAL A 224 -5.83 -12.44 18.06
CA VAL A 224 -6.96 -11.91 17.29
C VAL A 224 -8.27 -12.45 17.82
N VAL A 225 -9.21 -11.57 18.14
CA VAL A 225 -10.56 -11.94 18.59
C VAL A 225 -11.51 -11.88 17.41
N GLN A 226 -12.16 -13.02 17.14
CA GLN A 226 -13.17 -13.11 16.09
C GLN A 226 -14.46 -12.42 16.52
N GLY A 227 -15.06 -11.63 15.61
CA GLY A 227 -16.33 -10.95 15.86
C GLY A 227 -16.21 -9.68 16.70
N ASP A 228 -14.99 -9.29 17.08
CA ASP A 228 -14.71 -8.06 17.83
C ASP A 228 -13.75 -7.15 17.05
N VAL A 229 -13.64 -5.90 17.48
CA VAL A 229 -12.72 -4.93 16.89
C VAL A 229 -11.35 -5.05 17.56
N ASN A 230 -10.37 -5.51 16.82
CA ASN A 230 -9.01 -5.69 17.30
C ASN A 230 -8.26 -4.37 17.28
N VAL A 231 -7.73 -3.96 18.43
CA VAL A 231 -6.91 -2.75 18.53
C VAL A 231 -5.50 -3.07 18.03
N LEU A 232 -5.06 -2.38 16.99
CA LEU A 232 -3.72 -2.50 16.47
C LEU A 232 -2.68 -2.02 17.51
N GLU A 233 -1.48 -2.57 17.44
CA GLU A 233 -0.35 -2.17 18.28
C GLU A 233 0.56 -1.25 17.50
N LYS A 234 0.67 0.02 17.90
CA LYS A 234 1.65 0.93 17.28
C LYS A 234 3.07 0.48 17.63
N LYS A 235 3.88 0.22 16.62
CA LYS A 235 5.23 -0.33 16.79
C LYS A 235 6.34 0.67 16.48
N ASP A 236 6.15 1.44 15.40
CA ASP A 236 7.19 2.33 14.90
C ASP A 236 6.58 3.50 14.12
N SER A 237 7.40 4.44 13.73
CA SER A 237 7.03 5.51 12.81
C SER A 237 8.26 6.18 12.19
N LEU A 238 8.10 6.71 10.99
CA LEU A 238 9.07 7.60 10.37
C LEU A 238 8.38 8.92 10.03
N PRO A 239 9.03 10.05 10.30
CA PRO A 239 8.45 11.36 10.04
C PRO A 239 8.43 11.71 8.56
N ASP A 240 9.31 11.07 7.77
CA ASP A 240 9.47 11.36 6.35
C ASP A 240 9.94 10.11 5.60
N MET A 241 9.23 9.74 4.54
CA MET A 241 9.56 8.69 3.59
C MET A 241 9.80 9.27 2.17
N GLY A 242 9.81 10.59 2.03
CA GLY A 242 9.96 11.25 0.74
C GLY A 242 8.75 11.17 -0.18
N GLY A 243 7.63 10.62 0.28
CA GLY A 243 6.40 10.43 -0.49
C GLY A 243 5.30 9.75 0.31
N TRP A 244 4.15 9.54 -0.31
CA TRP A 244 3.06 8.73 0.25
C TRP A 244 3.40 7.24 0.19
N VAL A 245 3.24 6.53 1.27
CA VAL A 245 3.29 5.06 1.27
C VAL A 245 2.06 4.53 0.54
N THR A 246 2.28 3.62 -0.41
CA THR A 246 1.23 3.00 -1.25
C THR A 246 1.31 1.48 -1.32
N GLY A 247 2.36 0.84 -0.81
CA GLY A 247 2.46 -0.61 -0.76
C GLY A 247 3.65 -1.07 0.06
N ALA A 248 3.63 -2.31 0.53
CA ALA A 248 4.77 -2.91 1.21
C ALA A 248 4.80 -4.44 1.11
N ALA A 249 6.01 -5.00 1.09
CA ALA A 249 6.22 -6.45 1.11
C ALA A 249 7.48 -6.81 1.87
N VAL A 250 7.54 -8.04 2.38
CA VAL A 250 8.75 -8.61 2.99
C VAL A 250 9.34 -9.64 2.03
N SER A 251 10.68 -9.66 1.91
CA SER A 251 11.40 -10.62 1.08
C SER A 251 11.12 -12.07 1.52
N PRO A 252 11.21 -13.05 0.60
CA PRO A 252 10.96 -14.46 0.93
C PRO A 252 11.82 -14.98 2.09
N ASP A 253 13.05 -14.51 2.25
CA ASP A 253 13.94 -14.87 3.34
C ASP A 253 13.66 -14.12 4.66
N GLY A 254 12.71 -13.17 4.68
CA GLY A 254 12.31 -12.39 5.83
C GLY A 254 13.31 -11.34 6.29
N ARG A 255 14.31 -10.98 5.46
CA ARG A 255 15.40 -10.08 5.85
C ARG A 255 15.24 -8.64 5.39
N THR A 256 14.37 -8.38 4.43
CA THR A 256 14.19 -7.06 3.84
C THR A 256 12.71 -6.70 3.76
N LEU A 257 12.37 -5.50 4.22
CA LEU A 257 11.08 -4.86 4.01
C LEU A 257 11.22 -3.89 2.84
N ALA A 258 10.44 -4.09 1.79
CA ALA A 258 10.25 -3.11 0.73
C ALA A 258 9.03 -2.25 1.05
N ILE A 259 9.17 -0.92 0.93
CA ILE A 259 8.07 0.04 1.06
C ILE A 259 8.04 0.88 -0.20
N LEU A 260 6.92 0.84 -0.89
CA LEU A 260 6.67 1.70 -2.04
C LEU A 260 6.15 3.05 -1.56
N THR A 261 6.68 4.11 -2.16
CA THR A 261 6.16 5.46 -1.97
C THR A 261 5.90 6.11 -3.32
N HIS A 262 4.85 6.96 -3.36
CA HIS A 262 4.49 7.75 -4.53
C HIS A 262 4.46 9.23 -4.19
N PHE A 263 4.61 10.09 -5.22
CA PHE A 263 4.59 11.55 -5.16
C PHE A 263 5.76 12.17 -4.35
N PRO A 264 6.52 13.11 -4.96
CA PRO A 264 6.40 13.54 -6.37
C PRO A 264 6.95 12.52 -7.38
N ARG A 265 7.62 11.47 -6.91
CA ARG A 265 8.16 10.37 -7.72
C ARG A 265 7.98 9.07 -6.96
N SER A 266 7.76 7.98 -7.70
CA SER A 266 7.73 6.66 -7.07
C SER A 266 9.12 6.23 -6.63
N SER A 267 9.19 5.64 -5.44
CA SER A 267 10.44 5.10 -4.87
C SER A 267 10.15 3.81 -4.14
N VAL A 268 11.10 2.88 -4.16
CA VAL A 268 11.12 1.73 -3.27
C VAL A 268 12.20 1.94 -2.22
N TRP A 269 11.81 1.84 -0.96
CA TRP A 269 12.69 1.78 0.19
C TRP A 269 12.92 0.33 0.58
N PHE A 270 14.16 -0.11 0.62
CA PHE A 270 14.57 -1.41 1.14
C PHE A 270 15.16 -1.22 2.51
N ILE A 271 14.55 -1.83 3.52
CA ILE A 271 14.93 -1.71 4.94
C ILE A 271 15.34 -3.07 5.45
N GLU A 272 16.58 -3.19 5.97
CA GLU A 272 17.06 -4.42 6.59
C GLU A 272 16.27 -4.70 7.89
N LEU A 273 15.74 -5.90 8.00
CA LEU A 273 14.96 -6.33 9.16
C LEU A 273 15.84 -7.00 10.21
N ASP A 274 15.62 -6.63 11.47
CA ASP A 274 16.14 -7.34 12.64
C ASP A 274 15.03 -8.27 13.17
N ASP A 275 15.28 -9.57 13.19
CA ASP A 275 14.35 -10.61 13.67
C ASP A 275 13.99 -10.50 15.15
N LYS A 276 14.75 -9.71 15.92
CA LYS A 276 14.55 -9.49 17.36
C LYS A 276 13.81 -8.20 17.69
N SER A 277 13.53 -7.37 16.68
CA SER A 277 12.93 -6.05 16.87
C SER A 277 11.57 -5.94 16.20
N ASP A 278 10.63 -5.27 16.88
CA ASP A 278 9.36 -4.81 16.27
C ASP A 278 9.50 -3.38 15.68
N LYS A 279 10.69 -2.76 15.77
CA LYS A 279 11.02 -1.46 15.17
C LYS A 279 11.47 -1.65 13.72
N LEU A 280 10.57 -2.15 12.86
CA LEU A 280 10.91 -2.59 11.52
C LEU A 280 11.36 -1.45 10.59
N LEU A 281 11.09 -0.19 10.95
CA LEU A 281 11.48 0.96 10.16
C LEU A 281 12.86 1.51 10.53
N GLN A 282 13.57 0.93 11.49
CA GLN A 282 14.84 1.47 12.01
C GLN A 282 16.08 0.83 11.39
N GLY A 283 15.94 -0.26 10.61
CA GLY A 283 17.06 -0.91 9.94
C GLY A 283 17.78 -0.03 8.92
N LYS A 284 18.90 -0.53 8.41
CA LYS A 284 19.62 0.13 7.31
C LYS A 284 18.71 0.27 6.10
N LYS A 285 18.70 1.46 5.51
CA LYS A 285 17.81 1.84 4.42
C LYS A 285 18.58 2.07 3.13
N ARG A 286 18.01 1.61 2.02
CA ARG A 286 18.43 1.95 0.65
C ARG A 286 17.18 2.45 -0.08
N GLN A 287 17.32 3.49 -0.88
CA GLN A 287 16.21 4.05 -1.67
C GLN A 287 16.51 3.90 -3.16
N VAL A 288 15.53 3.42 -3.89
CA VAL A 288 15.52 3.39 -5.35
C VAL A 288 14.40 4.28 -5.85
N VAL A 289 14.75 5.36 -6.55
CA VAL A 289 13.80 6.23 -7.26
C VAL A 289 13.56 5.66 -8.65
N ILE A 290 12.31 5.44 -9.00
CA ILE A 290 11.88 4.81 -10.24
C ILE A 290 11.46 5.89 -11.23
N ARG A 291 12.13 5.93 -12.39
CA ARG A 291 11.79 6.87 -13.48
C ARG A 291 10.59 6.36 -14.27
N ASP A 292 9.80 7.28 -14.77
CA ASP A 292 8.73 7.05 -15.75
C ASP A 292 7.75 5.92 -15.36
N SER A 293 7.55 5.72 -14.06
CA SER A 293 6.77 4.61 -13.51
C SER A 293 5.27 4.88 -13.42
N GLY A 294 4.82 6.12 -13.61
CA GLY A 294 3.43 6.50 -13.34
C GLY A 294 3.09 6.49 -11.86
N GLN A 295 1.81 6.39 -11.54
CA GLN A 295 1.31 6.27 -10.19
C GLN A 295 1.41 4.81 -9.73
N CYS A 296 2.45 4.51 -8.93
CA CYS A 296 2.70 3.17 -8.43
C CYS A 296 1.93 2.95 -7.14
N GLU A 297 1.17 1.83 -7.08
CA GLU A 297 0.29 1.53 -5.96
C GLU A 297 0.65 0.22 -5.24
N ALA A 298 1.33 -0.73 -5.89
CA ALA A 298 1.68 -1.97 -5.21
C ALA A 298 3.13 -2.41 -5.47
N VAL A 299 3.68 -3.13 -4.48
CA VAL A 299 5.01 -3.74 -4.54
C VAL A 299 4.99 -5.15 -3.94
N ALA A 300 5.62 -6.11 -4.61
CA ALA A 300 5.81 -7.46 -4.08
C ALA A 300 7.17 -8.01 -4.49
N PHE A 301 7.79 -8.85 -3.67
CA PHE A 301 9.03 -9.52 -4.02
C PHE A 301 8.80 -10.63 -5.05
N ASP A 302 9.63 -10.66 -6.10
CA ASP A 302 9.76 -11.80 -7.00
C ASP A 302 10.72 -12.84 -6.42
N ASP A 303 11.86 -12.35 -5.93
CA ASP A 303 12.85 -13.12 -5.17
C ASP A 303 13.41 -12.26 -4.03
N ASN A 304 14.55 -12.61 -3.42
CA ASN A 304 15.11 -11.86 -2.29
C ASN A 304 15.70 -10.51 -2.66
N ASP A 305 16.03 -10.29 -3.92
CA ASP A 305 16.78 -9.13 -4.41
C ASP A 305 15.97 -8.27 -5.39
N THR A 306 14.85 -8.78 -5.89
CA THR A 306 14.05 -8.14 -6.95
C THR A 306 12.60 -7.98 -6.51
N VAL A 307 12.06 -6.79 -6.68
CA VAL A 307 10.62 -6.52 -6.48
C VAL A 307 9.94 -6.23 -7.81
N ILE A 308 8.67 -6.58 -7.88
CA ILE A 308 7.74 -6.12 -8.91
C ILE A 308 6.93 -4.96 -8.34
N VAL A 309 6.91 -3.87 -9.08
CA VAL A 309 6.10 -2.69 -8.79
C VAL A 309 5.00 -2.61 -9.84
N SER A 310 3.79 -2.37 -9.44
CA SER A 310 2.69 -2.11 -10.38
C SER A 310 2.12 -0.69 -10.23
N ASN A 311 1.47 -0.22 -11.28
CA ASN A 311 0.82 1.07 -11.30
C ASN A 311 -0.64 0.96 -11.78
N GLU A 312 -1.44 2.02 -11.60
CA GLU A 312 -2.84 2.07 -12.01
C GLU A 312 -3.05 1.82 -13.51
N GLU A 313 -2.05 2.08 -14.35
CA GLU A 313 -2.09 1.80 -15.79
C GLU A 313 -1.89 0.31 -16.13
N GLY A 314 -1.75 -0.55 -15.12
CA GLY A 314 -1.54 -1.99 -15.28
C GLY A 314 -0.10 -2.38 -15.68
N ARG A 315 0.88 -1.48 -15.62
CA ARG A 315 2.28 -1.82 -15.89
C ARG A 315 2.87 -2.62 -14.74
N LEU A 316 3.56 -3.71 -15.07
CA LEU A 316 4.34 -4.52 -14.14
C LEU A 316 5.82 -4.28 -14.41
N MET A 317 6.54 -3.81 -13.43
CA MET A 317 7.92 -3.33 -13.56
C MET A 317 8.83 -3.98 -12.53
N SER A 318 9.93 -4.56 -12.98
CA SER A 318 10.96 -5.14 -12.12
C SER A 318 11.95 -4.08 -11.67
N VAL A 319 12.27 -4.10 -10.37
CA VAL A 319 13.23 -3.20 -9.73
C VAL A 319 14.15 -4.02 -8.82
N ASP A 320 15.44 -3.96 -9.07
CA ASP A 320 16.44 -4.65 -8.26
C ASP A 320 16.81 -3.84 -7.01
N MET A 321 17.02 -4.54 -5.91
CA MET A 321 17.55 -3.96 -4.69
C MET A 321 19.02 -3.55 -4.89
N PRO A 322 19.43 -2.33 -4.55
CA PRO A 322 20.82 -1.91 -4.62
C PRO A 322 21.69 -2.75 -3.68
N ARG A 323 22.86 -3.13 -4.14
CA ARG A 323 23.86 -3.87 -3.33
C ARG A 323 24.54 -3.01 -2.28
#